data_1c63b7cf7d4c04b54d82cabdcb9501d7
#
_entry.id   1c63b7cf7d4c04b54d82cabdcb9501d7
#
_cell.length_a   1.000
_cell.length_b   1.000
_cell.length_c   1.000
_cell.angle_alpha   90.00
_cell.angle_beta   90.00
_cell.angle_gamma   90.00
#
_symmetry.space_group_name_H-M   'P 1'
#
loop_
_entity.id
_entity.type
_entity.pdbx_description
1 polymer ?
#
loop_
_entity_poly.entity_id
_entity_poly.type
_entity_poly.pdbx_seq_one_letter_code
_entity_poly.pdbx_strand_id
1 'polypeptide(L)'
;MAPILELRKLVKHFPGQQAVRDISLAIPQGSFFSLLGPSGCGKTTTLRLIAGFEQPTSGDVLLNGEIVNQRKPYERNVSTVFQNYALFPHLTARGNVEFGLKRHRATDIDARVREALELVGLAGKETRRPAQLSGGERQRVALARSLVLQPDVLLLDEPLAALDPKLRKQMRGELKAMQRRAGVTFLLVTHDQEEALSMSDCLAVMNEGRIEQVGSPEDVYLRPRSRFVAGFLGAINWISGAGVRPEAVRLLPPGDATADRGSPGIVTGSVFLGDCVQVLVRLHSGEDTVAQMPRRAALFQPGDAVQFTWSAADEMTFP
;
A
#
# COMPACT_ATOMS: atom_id res chain seq x y z
N MET A 1 -4.06 21.60 -6.36
CA MET A 1 -3.52 21.19 -7.68
C MET A 1 -4.59 20.35 -8.37
N ALA A 2 -4.74 20.45 -9.69
CA ALA A 2 -5.65 19.60 -10.43
C ALA A 2 -5.19 18.13 -10.35
N PRO A 3 -6.10 17.15 -10.24
CA PRO A 3 -5.74 15.75 -10.22
C PRO A 3 -5.23 15.31 -11.59
N ILE A 4 -4.18 14.47 -11.61
CA ILE A 4 -3.65 13.85 -12.83
C ILE A 4 -4.53 12.69 -13.29
N LEU A 5 -5.10 11.96 -12.33
CA LEU A 5 -6.01 10.85 -12.53
C LEU A 5 -7.25 11.05 -11.66
N GLU A 6 -8.42 10.95 -12.27
CA GLU A 6 -9.69 11.05 -11.57
C GLU A 6 -10.62 9.91 -11.97
N LEU A 7 -11.28 9.33 -10.99
CA LEU A 7 -12.35 8.36 -11.17
C LEU A 7 -13.65 9.02 -10.74
N ARG A 8 -14.66 9.00 -11.59
CA ARG A 8 -15.98 9.60 -11.30
C ARG A 8 -17.06 8.54 -11.35
N LYS A 9 -17.62 8.21 -10.18
CA LYS A 9 -18.71 7.25 -10.03
C LYS A 9 -18.48 5.95 -10.81
N LEU A 10 -17.24 5.46 -10.74
CA LEU A 10 -16.78 4.33 -11.54
C LEU A 10 -17.44 3.03 -11.06
N VAL A 11 -18.06 2.31 -11.98
CA VAL A 11 -18.72 1.02 -11.72
C VAL A 11 -18.21 -0.04 -12.68
N LYS A 12 -17.98 -1.24 -12.19
CA LYS A 12 -17.71 -2.43 -13.02
C LYS A 12 -18.48 -3.62 -12.55
N HIS A 13 -19.30 -4.15 -13.45
CA HIS A 13 -19.99 -5.42 -13.30
C HIS A 13 -19.33 -6.49 -14.18
N PHE A 14 -19.13 -7.67 -13.62
CA PHE A 14 -18.91 -8.91 -14.34
C PHE A 14 -20.13 -9.82 -14.17
N PRO A 15 -20.32 -10.85 -14.99
CA PRO A 15 -21.41 -11.80 -14.77
C PRO A 15 -21.41 -12.36 -13.34
N GLY A 16 -22.48 -12.09 -12.60
CA GLY A 16 -22.66 -12.54 -11.22
C GLY A 16 -21.92 -11.75 -10.13
N GLN A 17 -21.12 -10.72 -10.47
CA GLN A 17 -20.34 -9.98 -9.48
C GLN A 17 -20.21 -8.49 -9.83
N GLN A 18 -20.46 -7.62 -8.87
CA GLN A 18 -20.11 -6.21 -8.95
C GLN A 18 -18.73 -5.98 -8.30
N ALA A 19 -17.70 -5.86 -9.12
CA ALA A 19 -16.32 -5.74 -8.66
C ALA A 19 -15.94 -4.33 -8.22
N VAL A 20 -16.57 -3.28 -8.81
CA VAL A 20 -16.38 -1.87 -8.47
C VAL A 20 -17.73 -1.22 -8.33
N ARG A 21 -17.94 -0.53 -7.18
CA ARG A 21 -19.25 -0.02 -6.75
C ARG A 21 -19.20 1.48 -6.48
N ASP A 22 -19.39 2.29 -7.52
CA ASP A 22 -19.47 3.76 -7.43
C ASP A 22 -18.23 4.41 -6.78
N ILE A 23 -17.06 4.13 -7.34
CA ILE A 23 -15.81 4.72 -6.86
C ILE A 23 -15.62 6.11 -7.45
N SER A 24 -15.41 7.09 -6.56
CA SER A 24 -14.94 8.43 -6.91
C SER A 24 -13.64 8.72 -6.17
N LEU A 25 -12.59 9.07 -6.93
CA LEU A 25 -11.23 9.24 -6.41
C LEU A 25 -10.48 10.26 -7.26
N ALA A 26 -9.71 11.13 -6.61
CA ALA A 26 -8.83 12.09 -7.27
C ALA A 26 -7.39 11.88 -6.78
N ILE A 27 -6.46 11.66 -7.71
CA ILE A 27 -5.04 11.41 -7.42
C ILE A 27 -4.22 12.62 -7.87
N PRO A 28 -3.52 13.29 -6.94
CA PRO A 28 -2.69 14.46 -7.28
C PRO A 28 -1.49 14.07 -8.14
N GLN A 29 -1.07 15.00 -9.01
CA GLN A 29 0.14 14.85 -9.82
C GLN A 29 1.38 14.71 -8.93
N GLY A 30 2.30 13.83 -9.31
CA GLY A 30 3.59 13.63 -8.63
C GLY A 30 3.49 12.95 -7.26
N SER A 31 2.29 12.47 -6.85
CA SER A 31 2.10 11.76 -5.59
C SER A 31 2.41 10.27 -5.70
N PHE A 32 2.81 9.68 -4.60
CA PHE A 32 2.76 8.23 -4.39
C PHE A 32 1.42 7.90 -3.74
N PHE A 33 0.49 7.34 -4.50
CA PHE A 33 -0.84 6.98 -4.04
C PHE A 33 -0.99 5.47 -3.92
N SER A 34 -1.63 4.97 -2.86
CA SER A 34 -1.92 3.54 -2.73
C SER A 34 -3.41 3.24 -2.67
N LEU A 35 -3.81 2.19 -3.37
CA LEU A 35 -5.12 1.55 -3.24
C LEU A 35 -4.93 0.26 -2.44
N LEU A 36 -5.34 0.29 -1.18
CA LEU A 36 -5.13 -0.75 -0.19
C LEU A 36 -6.46 -1.46 0.13
N GLY A 37 -6.43 -2.77 0.39
CA GLY A 37 -7.62 -3.50 0.81
C GLY A 37 -7.44 -5.02 0.74
N PRO A 38 -8.38 -5.83 1.25
CA PRO A 38 -8.31 -7.27 1.22
C PRO A 38 -8.33 -7.84 -0.20
N SER A 39 -7.95 -9.11 -0.34
CA SER A 39 -8.04 -9.80 -1.62
C SER A 39 -9.49 -9.82 -2.14
N GLY A 40 -9.68 -9.60 -3.44
CA GLY A 40 -11.01 -9.60 -4.06
C GLY A 40 -11.86 -8.33 -3.86
N CYS A 41 -11.39 -7.29 -3.15
CA CYS A 41 -12.16 -6.06 -2.95
C CYS A 41 -12.24 -5.13 -4.17
N GLY A 42 -11.63 -5.49 -5.33
CA GLY A 42 -11.76 -4.73 -6.58
C GLY A 42 -10.56 -3.88 -6.99
N LYS A 43 -9.43 -3.91 -6.26
CA LYS A 43 -8.22 -3.10 -6.53
C LYS A 43 -7.64 -3.32 -7.93
N THR A 44 -7.31 -4.58 -8.26
CA THR A 44 -6.77 -4.95 -9.59
C THR A 44 -7.77 -4.65 -10.70
N THR A 45 -9.08 -4.81 -10.45
CA THR A 45 -10.11 -4.39 -11.41
C THR A 45 -10.08 -2.89 -11.64
N THR A 46 -9.98 -2.10 -10.58
CA THR A 46 -9.86 -0.62 -10.68
C THR A 46 -8.60 -0.23 -11.46
N LEU A 47 -7.45 -0.87 -11.18
CA LEU A 47 -6.23 -0.64 -11.93
C LEU A 47 -6.39 -0.97 -13.42
N ARG A 48 -7.05 -2.11 -13.75
CA ARG A 48 -7.31 -2.50 -15.14
C ARG A 48 -8.23 -1.54 -15.89
N LEU A 49 -9.22 -0.95 -15.18
CA LEU A 49 -10.08 0.11 -15.73
C LEU A 49 -9.27 1.37 -16.06
N ILE A 50 -8.35 1.77 -15.18
CA ILE A 50 -7.45 2.91 -15.41
C ILE A 50 -6.50 2.63 -16.59
N ALA A 51 -5.90 1.45 -16.63
CA ALA A 51 -5.00 1.03 -17.71
C ALA A 51 -5.69 0.84 -19.06
N GLY A 52 -7.04 0.71 -19.08
CA GLY A 52 -7.82 0.46 -20.30
C GLY A 52 -7.87 -1.00 -20.73
N PHE A 53 -7.45 -1.95 -19.87
CA PHE A 53 -7.62 -3.38 -20.11
C PHE A 53 -9.05 -3.85 -19.87
N GLU A 54 -9.83 -3.06 -19.14
CA GLU A 54 -11.26 -3.25 -18.90
C GLU A 54 -11.99 -1.94 -19.19
N GLN A 55 -13.24 -2.05 -19.63
CA GLN A 55 -14.12 -0.89 -19.78
C GLN A 55 -15.05 -0.79 -18.58
N PRO A 56 -15.32 0.42 -18.06
CA PRO A 56 -16.29 0.60 -17.01
C PRO A 56 -17.70 0.25 -17.50
N THR A 57 -18.55 -0.24 -16.60
CA THR A 57 -20.00 -0.42 -16.87
C THR A 57 -20.69 0.94 -16.87
N SER A 58 -20.26 1.84 -15.97
CA SER A 58 -20.68 3.24 -15.93
C SER A 58 -19.63 4.08 -15.19
N GLY A 59 -19.74 5.39 -15.27
CA GLY A 59 -18.78 6.33 -14.72
C GLY A 59 -17.56 6.53 -15.62
N ASP A 60 -16.64 7.39 -15.19
CA ASP A 60 -15.56 7.87 -16.03
C ASP A 60 -14.19 7.70 -15.38
N VAL A 61 -13.19 7.42 -16.22
CA VAL A 61 -11.76 7.54 -15.92
C VAL A 61 -11.23 8.75 -16.69
N LEU A 62 -10.66 9.70 -15.96
CA LEU A 62 -10.06 10.90 -16.55
C LEU A 62 -8.55 10.91 -16.30
N LEU A 63 -7.79 11.23 -17.34
CA LEU A 63 -6.35 11.52 -17.27
C LEU A 63 -6.15 12.96 -17.74
N ASN A 64 -5.45 13.77 -16.96
CA ASN A 64 -5.26 15.19 -17.24
C ASN A 64 -6.59 15.93 -17.52
N GLY A 65 -7.68 15.54 -16.85
CA GLY A 65 -9.01 16.12 -17.04
C GLY A 65 -9.78 15.63 -18.28
N GLU A 66 -9.19 14.75 -19.11
CA GLU A 66 -9.82 14.19 -20.30
C GLU A 66 -10.37 12.79 -20.04
N ILE A 67 -11.60 12.50 -20.44
CA ILE A 67 -12.21 11.16 -20.34
C ILE A 67 -11.47 10.22 -21.29
N VAL A 68 -10.99 9.08 -20.76
CA VAL A 68 -10.22 8.09 -21.51
C VAL A 68 -10.91 6.73 -21.64
N ASN A 69 -12.20 6.61 -21.30
CA ASN A 69 -12.94 5.35 -21.30
C ASN A 69 -12.80 4.58 -22.61
N GLN A 70 -12.91 5.28 -23.74
CA GLN A 70 -12.87 4.69 -25.09
C GLN A 70 -11.46 4.55 -25.66
N ARG A 71 -10.43 5.14 -25.00
CA ARG A 71 -9.03 5.02 -25.45
C ARG A 71 -8.50 3.62 -25.17
N LYS A 72 -7.82 3.04 -26.14
CA LYS A 72 -7.13 1.76 -25.98
C LYS A 72 -5.96 1.89 -25.01
N PRO A 73 -5.48 0.79 -24.38
CA PRO A 73 -4.41 0.86 -23.39
C PRO A 73 -3.16 1.61 -23.88
N TYR A 74 -2.75 1.41 -25.13
CA TYR A 74 -1.56 2.07 -25.70
C TYR A 74 -1.77 3.54 -26.11
N GLU A 75 -3.00 4.04 -26.06
CA GLU A 75 -3.36 5.44 -26.32
C GLU A 75 -3.48 6.25 -25.02
N ARG A 76 -3.39 5.58 -23.88
CA ARG A 76 -3.39 6.22 -22.54
C ARG A 76 -1.95 6.46 -22.10
N ASN A 77 -1.65 7.67 -21.61
CA ASN A 77 -0.31 7.96 -21.08
C ASN A 77 -0.10 7.37 -19.67
N VAL A 78 -0.35 6.06 -19.56
CA VAL A 78 -0.11 5.27 -18.35
C VAL A 78 0.75 4.07 -18.68
N SER A 79 1.59 3.64 -17.74
CA SER A 79 2.36 2.41 -17.84
C SER A 79 2.05 1.49 -16.67
N THR A 80 2.12 0.18 -16.86
CA THR A 80 1.81 -0.81 -15.82
C THR A 80 2.99 -1.72 -15.55
N VAL A 81 3.35 -1.88 -14.28
CA VAL A 81 4.23 -2.93 -13.79
C VAL A 81 3.38 -4.00 -13.13
N PHE A 82 3.36 -5.19 -13.71
CA PHE A 82 2.60 -6.34 -13.23
C PHE A 82 3.35 -7.09 -12.13
N GLN A 83 2.64 -7.85 -11.33
CA GLN A 83 3.17 -8.66 -10.21
C GLN A 83 4.31 -9.61 -10.64
N ASN A 84 4.24 -10.19 -11.84
CA ASN A 84 5.28 -11.07 -12.40
C ASN A 84 6.31 -10.34 -13.26
N TYR A 85 6.32 -8.98 -13.20
CA TYR A 85 7.17 -8.06 -13.97
C TYR A 85 7.01 -8.15 -15.49
N ALA A 86 6.50 -9.23 -16.04
CA ALA A 86 6.26 -9.49 -17.47
C ALA A 86 7.45 -9.08 -18.38
N LEU A 87 8.69 -9.39 -17.97
CA LEU A 87 9.88 -9.13 -18.76
C LEU A 87 9.95 -10.10 -19.94
N PHE A 88 10.43 -9.61 -21.08
CA PHE A 88 10.74 -10.43 -22.24
C PHE A 88 11.98 -11.29 -21.95
N PRO A 89 11.86 -12.62 -21.81
CA PRO A 89 12.96 -13.46 -21.33
C PRO A 89 14.11 -13.58 -22.32
N HIS A 90 13.84 -13.38 -23.60
CA HIS A 90 14.82 -13.44 -24.70
C HIS A 90 15.59 -12.13 -24.89
N LEU A 91 15.11 -11.01 -24.30
CA LEU A 91 15.78 -9.72 -24.38
C LEU A 91 16.68 -9.49 -23.15
N THR A 92 17.72 -8.67 -23.33
CA THR A 92 18.55 -8.17 -22.24
C THR A 92 17.81 -7.10 -21.42
N ALA A 93 18.37 -6.63 -20.30
CA ALA A 93 17.83 -5.52 -19.55
C ALA A 93 17.65 -4.28 -20.43
N ARG A 94 18.68 -3.90 -21.21
CA ARG A 94 18.60 -2.85 -22.23
C ARG A 94 17.47 -3.11 -23.21
N GLY A 95 17.42 -4.33 -23.80
CA GLY A 95 16.40 -4.69 -24.80
C GLY A 95 14.98 -4.60 -24.26
N ASN A 96 14.75 -4.94 -23.00
CA ASN A 96 13.47 -4.77 -22.35
C ASN A 96 13.08 -3.29 -22.22
N VAL A 97 14.02 -2.42 -21.84
CA VAL A 97 13.75 -0.98 -21.64
C VAL A 97 13.54 -0.27 -22.98
N GLU A 98 14.35 -0.56 -23.99
CA GLU A 98 14.25 0.08 -25.32
C GLU A 98 13.03 -0.35 -26.13
N PHE A 99 12.39 -1.49 -25.79
CA PHE A 99 11.30 -2.08 -26.56
C PHE A 99 10.15 -1.10 -26.83
N GLY A 100 9.69 -0.41 -25.77
CA GLY A 100 8.63 0.59 -25.90
C GLY A 100 9.03 1.79 -26.74
N LEU A 101 10.25 2.29 -26.56
CA LEU A 101 10.76 3.44 -27.32
C LEU A 101 10.85 3.15 -28.82
N LYS A 102 11.32 1.94 -29.19
CA LYS A 102 11.35 1.49 -30.59
C LYS A 102 9.95 1.42 -31.20
N ARG A 103 8.98 0.92 -30.43
CA ARG A 103 7.57 0.83 -30.87
C ARG A 103 6.96 2.22 -31.13
N HIS A 104 7.33 3.19 -30.31
CA HIS A 104 6.89 4.60 -30.45
C HIS A 104 7.76 5.41 -31.44
N ARG A 105 8.77 4.80 -32.08
CA ARG A 105 9.71 5.47 -32.98
C ARG A 105 10.38 6.69 -32.33
N ALA A 106 10.70 6.59 -31.05
CA ALA A 106 11.31 7.68 -30.29
C ALA A 106 12.71 7.98 -30.83
N THR A 107 13.14 9.23 -30.64
CA THR A 107 14.52 9.67 -30.84
C THR A 107 15.38 9.42 -29.60
N ASP A 108 16.69 9.46 -29.74
CA ASP A 108 17.65 9.41 -28.62
C ASP A 108 17.48 8.18 -27.69
N ILE A 109 17.11 7.03 -28.29
CA ILE A 109 16.82 5.80 -27.54
C ILE A 109 17.98 5.43 -26.60
N ASP A 110 19.23 5.54 -27.06
CA ASP A 110 20.41 5.15 -26.30
C ASP A 110 20.61 5.98 -25.04
N ALA A 111 20.42 7.30 -25.13
CA ALA A 111 20.50 8.19 -23.99
C ALA A 111 19.37 7.92 -22.98
N ARG A 112 18.13 7.85 -23.46
CA ARG A 112 16.96 7.58 -22.61
C ARG A 112 17.02 6.24 -21.89
N VAL A 113 17.49 5.19 -22.57
CA VAL A 113 17.67 3.86 -21.96
C VAL A 113 18.74 3.88 -20.87
N ARG A 114 19.88 4.58 -21.12
CA ARG A 114 20.94 4.75 -20.12
C ARG A 114 20.42 5.46 -18.88
N GLU A 115 19.80 6.61 -19.05
CA GLU A 115 19.21 7.39 -17.96
C GLU A 115 18.18 6.56 -17.16
N ALA A 116 17.31 5.80 -17.84
CA ALA A 116 16.33 4.96 -17.17
C ALA A 116 16.97 3.84 -16.36
N LEU A 117 18.05 3.22 -16.87
CA LEU A 117 18.79 2.18 -16.13
C LEU A 117 19.61 2.76 -14.99
N GLU A 118 20.17 3.94 -15.12
CA GLU A 118 20.84 4.68 -14.05
C GLU A 118 19.84 5.08 -12.95
N LEU A 119 18.67 5.58 -13.32
CA LEU A 119 17.59 5.94 -12.38
C LEU A 119 17.23 4.79 -11.45
N VAL A 120 17.20 3.56 -11.97
CA VAL A 120 16.86 2.35 -11.18
C VAL A 120 18.09 1.62 -10.63
N GLY A 121 19.30 2.18 -10.76
CA GLY A 121 20.54 1.60 -10.22
C GLY A 121 20.97 0.30 -10.90
N LEU A 122 20.80 0.21 -12.23
CA LEU A 122 21.19 -0.96 -13.05
C LEU A 122 22.30 -0.64 -14.05
N ALA A 123 23.05 0.45 -13.86
CA ALA A 123 24.22 0.75 -14.66
C ALA A 123 25.24 -0.43 -14.58
N GLY A 124 25.78 -0.83 -15.74
CA GLY A 124 26.68 -1.96 -15.88
C GLY A 124 26.00 -3.34 -15.97
N LYS A 125 24.67 -3.41 -16.00
CA LYS A 125 23.87 -4.66 -16.11
C LYS A 125 23.02 -4.73 -17.38
N GLU A 126 23.26 -3.83 -18.33
CA GLU A 126 22.49 -3.63 -19.56
C GLU A 126 22.39 -4.88 -20.42
N THR A 127 23.46 -5.68 -20.45
CA THR A 127 23.57 -6.88 -21.30
C THR A 127 22.99 -8.14 -20.67
N ARG A 128 22.66 -8.12 -19.35
CA ARG A 128 22.09 -9.28 -18.67
C ARG A 128 20.68 -9.58 -19.12
N ARG A 129 20.35 -10.86 -19.24
CA ARG A 129 18.98 -11.34 -19.47
C ARG A 129 18.24 -11.53 -18.14
N PRO A 130 16.90 -11.55 -18.12
CA PRO A 130 16.11 -11.74 -16.89
C PRO A 130 16.51 -12.95 -16.03
N ALA A 131 16.92 -14.06 -16.65
CA ALA A 131 17.39 -15.24 -15.95
C ALA A 131 18.72 -15.03 -15.17
N GLN A 132 19.50 -14.01 -15.52
CA GLN A 132 20.77 -13.66 -14.91
C GLN A 132 20.63 -12.55 -13.84
N LEU A 133 19.39 -12.12 -13.56
CA LEU A 133 19.06 -11.04 -12.65
C LEU A 133 18.39 -11.59 -11.39
N SER A 134 18.67 -10.98 -10.24
CA SER A 134 17.92 -11.22 -9.00
C SER A 134 16.46 -10.75 -9.12
N GLY A 135 15.60 -11.14 -8.16
CA GLY A 135 14.21 -10.69 -8.11
C GLY A 135 14.07 -9.17 -8.13
N GLY A 136 14.81 -8.48 -7.24
CA GLY A 136 14.82 -7.02 -7.19
C GLY A 136 15.40 -6.36 -8.45
N GLU A 137 16.41 -6.96 -9.10
CA GLU A 137 16.94 -6.46 -10.37
C GLU A 137 15.91 -6.61 -11.50
N ARG A 138 15.18 -7.74 -11.57
CA ARG A 138 14.09 -7.90 -12.55
C ARG A 138 12.99 -6.86 -12.36
N GLN A 139 12.62 -6.58 -11.12
CA GLN A 139 11.66 -5.53 -10.80
C GLN A 139 12.16 -4.16 -11.29
N ARG A 140 13.42 -3.81 -11.02
CA ARG A 140 14.02 -2.55 -11.46
C ARG A 140 14.08 -2.43 -12.98
N VAL A 141 14.32 -3.51 -13.72
CA VAL A 141 14.20 -3.50 -15.19
C VAL A 141 12.77 -3.22 -15.63
N ALA A 142 11.75 -3.82 -14.99
CA ALA A 142 10.35 -3.56 -15.31
C ALA A 142 9.94 -2.11 -15.02
N LEU A 143 10.44 -1.54 -13.93
CA LEU A 143 10.26 -0.11 -13.61
C LEU A 143 10.92 0.79 -14.66
N ALA A 144 12.19 0.52 -15.02
CA ALA A 144 12.89 1.28 -16.06
C ALA A 144 12.17 1.21 -17.40
N ARG A 145 11.67 0.01 -17.81
CA ARG A 145 10.88 -0.19 -19.02
C ARG A 145 9.62 0.67 -19.06
N SER A 146 8.98 0.85 -17.93
CA SER A 146 7.77 1.63 -17.80
C SER A 146 8.08 3.14 -17.69
N LEU A 147 9.09 3.54 -16.93
CA LEU A 147 9.46 4.93 -16.69
C LEU A 147 10.10 5.60 -17.92
N VAL A 148 10.84 4.83 -18.76
CA VAL A 148 11.48 5.37 -19.97
C VAL A 148 10.48 5.98 -20.96
N LEU A 149 9.21 5.56 -20.89
CA LEU A 149 8.12 6.11 -21.69
C LEU A 149 7.58 7.44 -21.16
N GLN A 150 8.04 7.89 -19.98
CA GLN A 150 7.59 9.12 -19.30
C GLN A 150 6.06 9.19 -19.14
N PRO A 151 5.44 8.18 -18.50
CA PRO A 151 4.00 8.16 -18.32
C PRO A 151 3.56 9.24 -17.31
N ASP A 152 2.32 9.72 -17.45
CA ASP A 152 1.69 10.59 -16.45
C ASP A 152 1.46 9.85 -15.12
N VAL A 153 1.07 8.56 -15.23
CA VAL A 153 0.83 7.68 -14.08
C VAL A 153 1.49 6.32 -14.32
N LEU A 154 2.28 5.88 -13.34
CA LEU A 154 2.81 4.51 -13.27
C LEU A 154 1.92 3.67 -12.34
N LEU A 155 1.29 2.65 -12.89
CA LEU A 155 0.45 1.70 -12.19
C LEU A 155 1.29 0.51 -11.73
N LEU A 156 1.23 0.18 -10.44
CA LEU A 156 1.98 -0.89 -9.81
C LEU A 156 1.00 -1.93 -9.23
N ASP A 157 0.92 -3.10 -9.84
CA ASP A 157 0.04 -4.18 -9.39
C ASP A 157 0.82 -5.18 -8.53
N GLU A 158 0.74 -5.03 -7.21
CA GLU A 158 1.44 -5.85 -6.20
C GLU A 158 2.94 -6.06 -6.51
N PRO A 159 3.71 -5.01 -6.78
CA PRO A 159 5.05 -5.13 -7.35
C PRO A 159 6.07 -5.81 -6.43
N LEU A 160 5.81 -5.86 -5.12
CA LEU A 160 6.72 -6.42 -4.11
C LEU A 160 6.30 -7.82 -3.64
N ALA A 161 5.16 -8.35 -4.08
CA ALA A 161 4.60 -9.60 -3.57
C ALA A 161 5.51 -10.83 -3.80
N ALA A 162 6.29 -10.83 -4.89
CA ALA A 162 7.19 -11.93 -5.24
C ALA A 162 8.57 -11.89 -4.54
N LEU A 163 8.82 -10.89 -3.67
CA LEU A 163 10.10 -10.70 -2.98
C LEU A 163 10.07 -11.28 -1.58
N ASP A 164 11.24 -11.74 -1.11
CA ASP A 164 11.42 -12.10 0.30
C ASP A 164 11.27 -10.87 1.23
N PRO A 165 10.96 -11.06 2.54
CA PRO A 165 10.68 -9.95 3.46
C PRO A 165 11.82 -8.92 3.58
N LYS A 166 13.09 -9.36 3.58
CA LYS A 166 14.25 -8.47 3.69
C LYS A 166 14.39 -7.59 2.45
N LEU A 167 14.30 -8.19 1.28
CA LEU A 167 14.37 -7.49 0.00
C LEU A 167 13.16 -6.56 -0.19
N ARG A 168 11.96 -7.00 0.24
CA ARG A 168 10.75 -6.18 0.21
C ARG A 168 10.90 -4.89 1.02
N LYS A 169 11.44 -5.00 2.25
CA LYS A 169 11.73 -3.82 3.11
C LYS A 169 12.70 -2.85 2.44
N GLN A 170 13.77 -3.35 1.82
CA GLN A 170 14.72 -2.52 1.07
C GLN A 170 14.05 -1.85 -0.14
N MET A 171 13.32 -2.61 -0.93
CA MET A 171 12.66 -2.13 -2.16
C MET A 171 11.60 -1.07 -1.91
N ARG A 172 10.92 -1.08 -0.74
CA ARG A 172 9.99 0.00 -0.35
C ARG A 172 10.70 1.37 -0.36
N GLY A 173 11.84 1.47 0.31
CA GLY A 173 12.63 2.73 0.33
C GLY A 173 13.13 3.13 -1.06
N GLU A 174 13.60 2.17 -1.84
CA GLU A 174 14.08 2.42 -3.21
C GLU A 174 12.96 2.91 -4.14
N LEU A 175 11.76 2.29 -4.08
CA LEU A 175 10.60 2.72 -4.88
C LEU A 175 10.18 4.16 -4.56
N LYS A 176 10.10 4.51 -3.28
CA LYS A 176 9.77 5.89 -2.86
C LYS A 176 10.83 6.89 -3.37
N ALA A 177 12.12 6.54 -3.26
CA ALA A 177 13.22 7.37 -3.76
C ALA A 177 13.19 7.51 -5.29
N MET A 178 12.90 6.41 -6.02
CA MET A 178 12.74 6.43 -7.48
C MET A 178 11.58 7.32 -7.91
N GLN A 179 10.43 7.20 -7.26
CA GLN A 179 9.25 8.02 -7.55
C GLN A 179 9.56 9.51 -7.41
N ARG A 180 10.22 9.91 -6.30
CA ARG A 180 10.63 11.31 -6.09
C ARG A 180 11.59 11.83 -7.16
N ARG A 181 12.56 11.00 -7.58
CA ARG A 181 13.52 11.37 -8.64
C ARG A 181 12.87 11.44 -10.02
N ALA A 182 11.96 10.52 -10.32
CA ALA A 182 11.26 10.50 -11.59
C ALA A 182 10.20 11.60 -11.73
N GLY A 183 9.64 12.12 -10.62
CA GLY A 183 8.56 13.11 -10.62
C GLY A 183 7.23 12.60 -11.18
N VAL A 184 7.11 11.30 -11.44
CA VAL A 184 5.92 10.63 -11.99
C VAL A 184 4.95 10.29 -10.87
N THR A 185 3.65 10.32 -11.14
CA THR A 185 2.63 9.83 -10.20
C THR A 185 2.66 8.31 -10.16
N PHE A 186 2.75 7.73 -8.96
CA PHE A 186 2.68 6.28 -8.76
C PHE A 186 1.33 5.91 -8.14
N LEU A 187 0.65 4.93 -8.73
CA LEU A 187 -0.52 4.29 -8.13
C LEU A 187 -0.17 2.84 -7.80
N LEU A 188 0.02 2.57 -6.52
CA LEU A 188 0.28 1.24 -5.99
C LEU A 188 -1.04 0.54 -5.64
N VAL A 189 -1.22 -0.67 -6.13
CA VAL A 189 -2.23 -1.61 -5.63
C VAL A 189 -1.53 -2.63 -4.75
N THR A 190 -1.97 -2.77 -3.51
CA THR A 190 -1.40 -3.74 -2.56
C THR A 190 -2.44 -4.20 -1.54
N HIS A 191 -2.19 -5.35 -0.94
CA HIS A 191 -2.88 -5.82 0.27
C HIS A 191 -1.98 -5.71 1.52
N ASP A 192 -0.72 -5.32 1.34
CA ASP A 192 0.27 -5.16 2.42
C ASP A 192 0.14 -3.76 3.03
N GLN A 193 -0.21 -3.73 4.32
CA GLN A 193 -0.43 -2.50 5.06
C GLN A 193 0.86 -1.70 5.25
N GLU A 194 1.99 -2.40 5.48
CA GLU A 194 3.28 -1.74 5.66
C GLU A 194 3.75 -1.06 4.36
N GLU A 195 3.46 -1.65 3.19
CA GLU A 195 3.74 -1.02 1.91
C GLU A 195 2.97 0.28 1.77
N ALA A 196 1.64 0.23 1.96
CA ALA A 196 0.79 1.39 1.82
C ALA A 196 1.13 2.49 2.84
N LEU A 197 1.31 2.15 4.12
CA LEU A 197 1.61 3.12 5.16
C LEU A 197 2.99 3.76 5.02
N SER A 198 4.01 2.99 4.59
CA SER A 198 5.40 3.48 4.53
C SER A 198 5.74 4.27 3.26
N MET A 199 5.07 3.99 2.14
CA MET A 199 5.43 4.59 0.86
C MET A 199 4.50 5.71 0.41
N SER A 200 3.23 5.70 0.82
CA SER A 200 2.23 6.61 0.27
C SER A 200 2.32 8.03 0.83
N ASP A 201 1.99 9.00 0.00
CA ASP A 201 1.66 10.36 0.44
C ASP A 201 0.15 10.44 0.79
N CYS A 202 -0.65 9.62 0.11
CA CYS A 202 -2.08 9.45 0.36
C CYS A 202 -2.47 8.02 -0.01
N LEU A 203 -3.44 7.44 0.69
CA LEU A 203 -3.96 6.12 0.39
C LEU A 203 -5.50 6.09 0.45
N ALA A 204 -6.08 5.16 -0.30
CA ALA A 204 -7.48 4.81 -0.22
C ALA A 204 -7.62 3.37 0.28
N VAL A 205 -8.39 3.16 1.34
CA VAL A 205 -8.77 1.82 1.80
C VAL A 205 -10.03 1.39 1.06
N MET A 206 -9.93 0.24 0.39
CA MET A 206 -11.02 -0.32 -0.41
C MET A 206 -11.56 -1.60 0.22
N ASN A 207 -12.88 -1.71 0.27
CA ASN A 207 -13.58 -2.89 0.73
C ASN A 207 -14.83 -3.14 -0.14
N GLU A 208 -15.08 -4.41 -0.49
CA GLU A 208 -16.27 -4.85 -1.25
C GLU A 208 -16.64 -3.96 -2.46
N GLY A 209 -15.62 -3.52 -3.19
CA GLY A 209 -15.82 -2.66 -4.38
C GLY A 209 -16.03 -1.18 -4.08
N ARG A 210 -15.94 -0.72 -2.84
CA ARG A 210 -16.13 0.67 -2.41
C ARG A 210 -14.85 1.24 -1.78
N ILE A 211 -14.74 2.55 -1.76
CA ILE A 211 -13.72 3.25 -0.96
C ILE A 211 -14.33 3.56 0.41
N GLU A 212 -13.72 3.01 1.46
CA GLU A 212 -14.09 3.23 2.86
C GLU A 212 -13.54 4.56 3.39
N GLN A 213 -12.25 4.83 3.07
CA GLN A 213 -11.58 6.04 3.53
C GLN A 213 -10.44 6.41 2.58
N VAL A 214 -10.21 7.72 2.42
CA VAL A 214 -9.04 8.29 1.75
C VAL A 214 -8.39 9.28 2.71
N GLY A 215 -7.07 9.27 2.80
CA GLY A 215 -6.31 10.18 3.65
C GLY A 215 -4.81 9.94 3.61
N SER A 216 -4.06 10.71 4.39
CA SER A 216 -2.65 10.41 4.66
C SER A 216 -2.53 9.09 5.43
N PRO A 217 -1.39 8.38 5.35
CA PRO A 217 -1.15 7.18 6.15
C PRO A 217 -1.45 7.38 7.64
N GLU A 218 -1.01 8.48 8.19
CA GLU A 218 -1.22 8.83 9.59
C GLU A 218 -2.71 9.03 9.91
N ASP A 219 -3.45 9.80 9.08
CA ASP A 219 -4.89 10.00 9.27
C ASP A 219 -5.68 8.71 9.24
N VAL A 220 -5.39 7.85 8.26
CA VAL A 220 -6.16 6.61 8.08
C VAL A 220 -5.87 5.61 9.21
N TYR A 221 -4.63 5.60 9.74
CA TYR A 221 -4.23 4.73 10.84
C TYR A 221 -4.72 5.21 12.21
N LEU A 222 -4.56 6.51 12.51
CA LEU A 222 -4.90 7.09 13.83
C LEU A 222 -6.37 7.51 13.93
N ARG A 223 -7.00 7.88 12.80
CA ARG A 223 -8.39 8.36 12.73
C ARG A 223 -9.21 7.57 11.71
N PRO A 224 -9.32 6.24 11.88
CA PRO A 224 -10.12 5.41 10.98
C PRO A 224 -11.59 5.80 11.08
N ARG A 225 -12.31 5.79 9.94
CA ARG A 225 -13.72 6.18 9.87
C ARG A 225 -14.70 5.03 10.17
N SER A 226 -14.21 3.80 10.18
CA SER A 226 -15.04 2.62 10.46
C SER A 226 -14.24 1.56 11.22
N ARG A 227 -14.97 0.67 11.90
CA ARG A 227 -14.38 -0.53 12.53
C ARG A 227 -13.60 -1.38 11.54
N PHE A 228 -14.08 -1.44 10.29
CA PHE A 228 -13.38 -2.16 9.24
C PHE A 228 -11.99 -1.55 8.97
N VAL A 229 -11.90 -0.24 8.75
CA VAL A 229 -10.62 0.43 8.49
C VAL A 229 -9.67 0.28 9.68
N ALA A 230 -10.18 0.46 10.91
CA ALA A 230 -9.41 0.28 12.12
C ALA A 230 -8.79 -1.13 12.23
N GLY A 231 -9.61 -2.17 12.11
CA GLY A 231 -9.17 -3.56 12.22
C GLY A 231 -8.37 -4.05 11.03
N PHE A 232 -8.62 -3.50 9.84
CA PHE A 232 -7.86 -3.84 8.64
C PHE A 232 -6.42 -3.30 8.69
N LEU A 233 -6.17 -2.14 9.31
CA LEU A 233 -4.84 -1.50 9.36
C LEU A 233 -3.97 -1.95 10.53
N GLY A 234 -4.44 -2.82 11.38
CA GLY A 234 -3.67 -3.37 12.49
C GLY A 234 -4.54 -3.91 13.60
N ALA A 235 -3.91 -4.51 14.60
CA ALA A 235 -4.60 -5.02 15.77
C ALA A 235 -5.32 -3.90 16.55
N ILE A 236 -6.49 -4.22 17.10
CA ILE A 236 -7.31 -3.30 17.91
C ILE A 236 -7.80 -4.05 19.15
N ASN A 237 -7.64 -3.45 20.30
CA ASN A 237 -8.34 -3.84 21.53
C ASN A 237 -9.72 -3.20 21.52
N TRP A 238 -10.77 -3.99 21.55
CA TRP A 238 -12.14 -3.50 21.70
C TRP A 238 -12.52 -3.54 23.18
N ILE A 239 -12.63 -2.38 23.81
CA ILE A 239 -12.89 -2.25 25.25
C ILE A 239 -14.12 -1.37 25.41
N SER A 240 -15.18 -1.92 26.00
CA SER A 240 -16.44 -1.18 26.24
C SER A 240 -16.97 -0.41 25.00
N GLY A 241 -16.75 -0.97 23.80
CA GLY A 241 -17.20 -0.38 22.52
C GLY A 241 -16.22 0.58 21.84
N ALA A 242 -15.18 1.04 22.53
CA ALA A 242 -14.08 1.81 21.96
C ALA A 242 -12.96 0.91 21.46
N GLY A 243 -12.25 1.34 20.41
CA GLY A 243 -11.05 0.68 19.90
C GLY A 243 -9.78 1.37 20.42
N VAL A 244 -8.79 0.59 20.86
CA VAL A 244 -7.48 1.11 21.30
C VAL A 244 -6.37 0.28 20.65
N ARG A 245 -5.34 0.96 20.10
CA ARG A 245 -4.18 0.27 19.51
C ARG A 245 -3.33 -0.40 20.59
N PRO A 246 -2.77 -1.61 20.38
CA PRO A 246 -1.90 -2.27 21.35
C PRO A 246 -0.68 -1.45 21.76
N GLU A 247 -0.11 -0.67 20.86
CA GLU A 247 1.05 0.21 21.10
C GLU A 247 0.71 1.49 21.88
N ALA A 248 -0.57 1.86 21.95
CA ALA A 248 -1.05 2.99 22.78
C ALA A 248 -1.27 2.59 24.25
N VAL A 249 -1.24 1.29 24.52
CA VAL A 249 -1.50 0.74 25.85
C VAL A 249 -0.24 0.77 26.72
N ARG A 250 -0.43 1.02 28.01
CA ARG A 250 0.58 0.87 29.07
C ARG A 250 0.07 -0.10 30.13
N LEU A 251 0.97 -0.93 30.62
CA LEU A 251 0.70 -1.81 31.74
C LEU A 251 1.39 -1.24 32.99
N LEU A 252 0.60 -0.98 34.02
CA LEU A 252 1.04 -0.44 35.29
C LEU A 252 0.78 -1.46 36.42
N PRO A 253 1.46 -1.35 37.60
CA PRO A 253 1.13 -2.12 38.77
C PRO A 253 -0.31 -1.88 39.22
N PRO A 254 -0.93 -2.85 39.93
CA PRO A 254 -2.28 -2.68 40.49
C PRO A 254 -2.37 -1.46 41.41
N GLY A 255 -3.43 -0.65 41.22
CA GLY A 255 -3.69 0.52 42.08
C GLY A 255 -3.00 1.81 41.60
N ASP A 256 -2.20 1.79 40.55
CA ASP A 256 -1.67 3.00 39.93
C ASP A 256 -2.76 3.66 39.08
N ALA A 257 -3.22 4.82 39.49
CA ALA A 257 -4.34 5.57 38.88
C ALA A 257 -3.87 6.77 38.04
N THR A 258 -2.64 6.75 37.52
CA THR A 258 -2.04 7.90 36.82
C THR A 258 -2.54 8.10 35.37
N ALA A 259 -3.38 7.21 34.87
CA ALA A 259 -3.90 7.28 33.48
C ALA A 259 -5.37 7.75 33.44
N ASP A 260 -5.73 8.44 32.34
CA ASP A 260 -7.08 8.95 32.09
C ASP A 260 -8.12 7.82 31.95
N ARG A 261 -7.69 6.71 31.42
CA ARG A 261 -8.50 5.51 31.15
C ARG A 261 -7.74 4.26 31.62
N GLY A 262 -8.46 3.30 32.15
CA GLY A 262 -7.86 2.04 32.51
C GLY A 262 -8.86 1.02 33.00
N SER A 263 -8.45 -0.25 32.95
CA SER A 263 -9.20 -1.39 33.43
C SER A 263 -8.25 -2.36 34.11
N PRO A 264 -8.60 -2.89 35.28
CA PRO A 264 -7.80 -3.94 35.92
C PRO A 264 -7.89 -5.23 35.11
N GLY A 265 -6.81 -5.99 35.08
CA GLY A 265 -6.73 -7.25 34.35
C GLY A 265 -5.66 -8.17 34.87
N ILE A 266 -5.63 -9.37 34.33
CA ILE A 266 -4.65 -10.41 34.65
C ILE A 266 -3.91 -10.78 33.37
N VAL A 267 -2.58 -10.83 33.45
CA VAL A 267 -1.74 -11.31 32.35
C VAL A 267 -2.02 -12.78 32.11
N THR A 268 -2.34 -13.12 30.87
CA THR A 268 -2.58 -14.52 30.46
C THR A 268 -1.40 -15.10 29.70
N GLY A 269 -0.51 -14.26 29.15
CA GLY A 269 0.67 -14.69 28.42
C GLY A 269 1.48 -13.55 27.89
N SER A 270 2.64 -13.86 27.31
CA SER A 270 3.48 -12.92 26.59
C SER A 270 4.12 -13.58 25.36
N VAL A 271 4.29 -12.80 24.29
CA VAL A 271 4.91 -13.25 23.03
C VAL A 271 6.04 -12.28 22.66
N PHE A 272 7.26 -12.79 22.56
CA PHE A 272 8.40 -12.01 22.10
C PHE A 272 8.48 -12.00 20.58
N LEU A 273 8.43 -10.81 19.97
CA LEU A 273 8.46 -10.61 18.51
C LEU A 273 9.80 -10.04 17.99
N GLY A 274 10.81 -9.94 18.87
CA GLY A 274 12.16 -9.47 18.52
C GLY A 274 12.37 -7.99 18.85
N ASP A 275 11.64 -7.10 18.24
CA ASP A 275 11.69 -5.64 18.48
C ASP A 275 10.76 -5.21 19.61
N CYS A 276 9.68 -5.95 19.82
CA CYS A 276 8.68 -5.70 20.86
C CYS A 276 8.26 -6.99 21.58
N VAL A 277 7.51 -6.84 22.66
CA VAL A 277 6.81 -7.90 23.37
C VAL A 277 5.32 -7.59 23.35
N GLN A 278 4.50 -8.56 22.96
CA GLN A 278 3.05 -8.50 23.14
C GLN A 278 2.68 -9.20 24.44
N VAL A 279 2.01 -8.48 25.32
CA VAL A 279 1.49 -9.01 26.58
C VAL A 279 -0.02 -9.18 26.42
N LEU A 280 -0.49 -10.42 26.62
CA LEU A 280 -1.91 -10.77 26.55
C LEU A 280 -2.52 -10.56 27.94
N VAL A 281 -3.59 -9.79 28.01
CA VAL A 281 -4.26 -9.45 29.25
C VAL A 281 -5.75 -9.72 29.14
N ARG A 282 -6.30 -10.47 30.10
CA ARG A 282 -7.75 -10.58 30.28
C ARG A 282 -8.20 -9.54 31.27
N LEU A 283 -9.02 -8.59 30.81
CA LEU A 283 -9.61 -7.58 31.66
C LEU A 283 -10.66 -8.18 32.59
N HIS A 284 -10.91 -7.56 33.74
CA HIS A 284 -11.98 -7.99 34.65
C HIS A 284 -13.38 -7.87 34.03
N SER A 285 -13.54 -7.01 33.03
CA SER A 285 -14.77 -6.88 32.22
C SER A 285 -14.98 -8.05 31.25
N GLY A 286 -13.96 -8.92 31.06
CA GLY A 286 -14.05 -10.16 30.29
C GLY A 286 -13.38 -10.09 28.90
N GLU A 287 -12.94 -8.93 28.42
CA GLU A 287 -12.28 -8.81 27.13
C GLU A 287 -10.84 -9.34 27.18
N ASP A 288 -10.45 -10.05 26.10
CA ASP A 288 -9.06 -10.39 25.84
C ASP A 288 -8.41 -9.24 25.07
N THR A 289 -7.32 -8.71 25.60
CA THR A 289 -6.62 -7.52 25.08
C THR A 289 -5.12 -7.79 24.95
N VAL A 290 -4.45 -6.93 24.18
CA VAL A 290 -3.01 -7.01 23.91
C VAL A 290 -2.38 -5.65 24.19
N ALA A 291 -1.30 -5.62 24.96
CA ALA A 291 -0.41 -4.48 25.08
C ALA A 291 0.89 -4.76 24.30
N GLN A 292 1.29 -3.85 23.42
CA GLN A 292 2.57 -3.96 22.71
C GLN A 292 3.59 -3.06 23.38
N MET A 293 4.64 -3.68 23.94
CA MET A 293 5.63 -3.00 24.76
C MET A 293 7.03 -3.10 24.15
N PRO A 294 7.93 -2.13 24.41
CA PRO A 294 9.32 -2.25 24.02
C PRO A 294 9.96 -3.52 24.60
N ARG A 295 10.85 -4.20 23.85
CA ARG A 295 11.49 -5.46 24.27
C ARG A 295 12.21 -5.43 25.61
N ARG A 296 12.56 -4.25 26.13
CA ARG A 296 13.24 -4.03 27.42
C ARG A 296 12.28 -3.62 28.54
N ALA A 297 10.97 -3.59 28.26
CA ALA A 297 9.99 -3.35 29.31
C ALA A 297 9.99 -4.49 30.34
N ALA A 298 9.40 -4.22 31.50
CA ALA A 298 9.27 -5.23 32.56
C ALA A 298 8.65 -6.51 32.02
N LEU A 299 9.23 -7.66 32.34
CA LEU A 299 8.70 -8.96 31.96
C LEU A 299 7.50 -9.25 32.86
N PHE A 300 6.31 -9.25 32.26
CA PHE A 300 5.09 -9.70 32.91
C PHE A 300 4.96 -11.22 32.78
N GLN A 301 4.53 -11.86 33.88
CA GLN A 301 4.33 -13.31 33.92
C GLN A 301 2.81 -13.63 33.89
N PRO A 302 2.42 -14.77 33.33
CA PRO A 302 1.04 -15.22 33.46
C PRO A 302 0.62 -15.29 34.95
N GLY A 303 -0.53 -14.67 35.26
CA GLY A 303 -1.05 -14.52 36.61
C GLY A 303 -0.76 -13.17 37.28
N ASP A 304 0.12 -12.35 36.70
CA ASP A 304 0.36 -11.01 37.23
C ASP A 304 -0.90 -10.16 37.10
N ALA A 305 -1.28 -9.51 38.20
CA ALA A 305 -2.30 -8.47 38.19
C ALA A 305 -1.73 -7.17 37.63
N VAL A 306 -2.43 -6.53 36.73
CA VAL A 306 -1.99 -5.28 36.07
C VAL A 306 -3.14 -4.29 35.92
N GLN A 307 -2.79 -3.01 35.85
CA GLN A 307 -3.68 -1.97 35.37
C GLN A 307 -3.38 -1.74 33.88
N PHE A 308 -4.31 -2.11 33.02
CA PHE A 308 -4.27 -1.90 31.57
C PHE A 308 -4.76 -0.49 31.27
N THR A 309 -3.89 0.41 30.81
CA THR A 309 -4.18 1.83 30.73
C THR A 309 -3.90 2.42 29.35
N TRP A 310 -4.62 3.47 29.00
CA TRP A 310 -4.44 4.22 27.74
C TRP A 310 -4.89 5.68 27.92
N SER A 311 -4.55 6.54 26.97
CA SER A 311 -5.08 7.92 26.94
C SER A 311 -6.46 7.95 26.28
N ALA A 312 -7.36 8.80 26.77
CA ALA A 312 -8.64 9.05 26.11
C ALA A 312 -8.50 9.55 24.67
N ALA A 313 -7.37 10.21 24.36
CA ALA A 313 -7.06 10.66 23.00
C ALA A 313 -6.75 9.52 22.01
N ASP A 314 -6.42 8.32 22.51
CA ASP A 314 -6.12 7.13 21.71
C ASP A 314 -7.37 6.26 21.46
N GLU A 315 -8.53 6.67 22.02
CA GLU A 315 -9.80 5.98 21.81
C GLU A 315 -10.36 6.25 20.41
N MET A 316 -10.70 5.18 19.71
CA MET A 316 -11.41 5.22 18.45
C MET A 316 -12.87 4.82 18.69
N THR A 317 -13.78 5.74 18.46
CA THR A 317 -15.22 5.50 18.58
C THR A 317 -15.87 5.53 17.19
N PHE A 318 -16.78 4.63 16.96
CA PHE A 318 -17.48 4.49 15.67
C PHE A 318 -18.98 4.53 15.91
N PRO A 319 -19.73 5.25 15.03
CA PRO A 319 -21.18 5.31 15.11
C PRO A 319 -21.84 3.95 14.90
#